data_93f4dcb026d299c5d08d4ca7fc4a3a81
#
_entry.id   93f4dcb026d299c5d08d4ca7fc4a3a81
#
_cell.length_a   1.000
_cell.length_b   1.000
_cell.length_c   1.000
_cell.angle_alpha   90.00
_cell.angle_beta   90.00
_cell.angle_gamma   90.00
#
_symmetry.space_group_name_H-M   'P 1'
#
loop_
_entity.id
_entity.type
_entity.pdbx_description
1 polymer ?
#
loop_
_entity_poly.entity_id
_entity_poly.type
_entity_poly.pdbx_seq_one_letter_code
_entity_poly.pdbx_strand_id
1 'polypeptide(L)'
;MKSKCLYCYKELKEGQKDFHPSCARKFFGTKDVPLLEYKHEELDQLAEQVIRAQTSLTGVQPKLSLNLDKHDGCSRLTIVGLWGDYIFKPQTESYVQLPENEDLTMHLAEAAKISVVPHSLIRLADGKLGYITKRIDRTENG
;
A
#
# COMPACT_ATOMS: atom_id res chain seq x y z
N MET A 1 20.16 -8.77 11.94
CA MET A 1 18.84 -9.29 11.54
C MET A 1 18.65 -9.18 10.03
N LYS A 2 18.17 -10.23 9.44
CA LYS A 2 17.86 -10.20 8.00
C LYS A 2 16.56 -9.48 7.77
N SER A 3 16.52 -8.62 6.75
CA SER A 3 15.31 -7.92 6.36
C SER A 3 14.29 -8.87 5.73
N LYS A 4 13.02 -8.58 5.92
CA LYS A 4 11.93 -9.39 5.38
C LYS A 4 11.20 -8.64 4.27
N CYS A 5 10.67 -9.41 3.34
CA CYS A 5 9.85 -8.88 2.27
C CYS A 5 8.52 -8.33 2.82
N LEU A 6 8.14 -7.13 2.40
CA LEU A 6 6.91 -6.49 2.87
C LEU A 6 5.65 -7.15 2.30
N TYR A 7 5.79 -7.98 1.28
CA TYR A 7 4.66 -8.68 0.66
C TYR A 7 4.47 -10.10 1.22
N CYS A 8 5.53 -10.92 1.23
CA CYS A 8 5.42 -12.34 1.61
C CYS A 8 5.99 -12.67 2.98
N TYR A 9 6.67 -11.73 3.65
CA TYR A 9 7.31 -11.84 4.98
C TYR A 9 8.50 -12.80 5.04
N LYS A 10 8.91 -13.37 3.92
CA LYS A 10 10.11 -14.22 3.87
C LYS A 10 11.37 -13.36 3.82
N GLU A 11 12.50 -13.95 4.24
CA GLU A 11 13.78 -13.24 4.26
C GLU A 11 14.18 -12.76 2.87
N LEU A 12 14.73 -11.55 2.82
CA LEU A 12 15.31 -10.97 1.61
C LEU A 12 16.75 -11.44 1.46
N LYS A 13 17.19 -11.59 0.23
CA LYS A 13 18.58 -11.89 -0.11
C LYS A 13 19.43 -10.62 -0.04
N GLU A 14 20.74 -10.82 0.02
CA GLU A 14 21.68 -9.71 -0.02
C GLU A 14 21.44 -8.85 -1.28
N GLY A 15 21.41 -7.53 -1.10
CA GLY A 15 21.14 -6.58 -2.17
C GLY A 15 19.66 -6.33 -2.46
N GLN A 16 18.76 -7.10 -1.86
CA GLN A 16 17.32 -6.88 -2.00
C GLN A 16 16.79 -5.96 -0.90
N LYS A 17 15.88 -5.08 -1.27
CA LYS A 17 15.28 -4.12 -0.33
C LYS A 17 13.76 -4.17 -0.43
N ASP A 18 13.11 -4.30 0.71
CA ASP A 18 11.68 -4.28 0.92
C ASP A 18 10.89 -5.38 0.19
N PHE A 19 11.22 -5.73 -1.03
CA PHE A 19 10.50 -6.73 -1.83
C PHE A 19 11.43 -7.65 -2.58
N HIS A 20 11.05 -8.92 -2.70
CA HIS A 20 11.65 -9.77 -3.74
C HIS A 20 11.19 -9.26 -5.10
N PRO A 21 12.03 -9.32 -6.16
CA PRO A 21 11.58 -8.93 -7.50
C PRO A 21 10.33 -9.66 -7.97
N SER A 22 10.20 -10.96 -7.64
CA SER A 22 9.01 -11.75 -7.97
C SER A 22 7.76 -11.26 -7.24
N CYS A 23 7.89 -10.82 -5.98
CA CYS A 23 6.78 -10.27 -5.20
C CYS A 23 6.36 -8.90 -5.72
N ALA A 24 7.32 -8.04 -6.07
CA ALA A 24 7.03 -6.75 -6.68
C ALA A 24 6.29 -6.93 -8.00
N ARG A 25 6.73 -7.85 -8.84
CA ARG A 25 6.07 -8.17 -10.11
C ARG A 25 4.65 -8.68 -9.89
N LYS A 26 4.46 -9.53 -8.89
CA LYS A 26 3.16 -10.12 -8.58
C LYS A 26 2.16 -9.08 -8.11
N PHE A 27 2.60 -8.11 -7.30
CA PHE A 27 1.71 -7.09 -6.72
C PHE A 27 1.59 -5.86 -7.63
N PHE A 28 2.72 -5.31 -8.10
CA PHE A 28 2.73 -4.07 -8.90
C PHE A 28 2.81 -4.33 -10.41
N GLY A 29 3.12 -5.53 -10.84
CA GLY A 29 3.33 -5.86 -12.24
C GLY A 29 4.70 -5.45 -12.79
N THR A 30 5.62 -4.98 -11.94
CA THR A 30 6.97 -4.57 -12.31
C THR A 30 8.01 -5.20 -11.38
N LYS A 31 9.22 -5.46 -11.89
CA LYS A 31 10.32 -6.00 -11.07
C LYS A 31 10.77 -5.03 -9.99
N ASP A 32 10.75 -3.74 -10.31
CA ASP A 32 11.16 -2.69 -9.40
C ASP A 32 9.95 -2.14 -8.67
N VAL A 33 10.12 -1.91 -7.37
CA VAL A 33 9.06 -1.33 -6.56
C VAL A 33 8.80 0.09 -7.05
N PRO A 34 7.53 0.46 -7.35
CA PRO A 34 7.22 1.82 -7.75
C PRO A 34 7.63 2.82 -6.66
N LEU A 35 8.10 3.98 -7.10
CA LEU A 35 8.46 5.06 -6.19
C LEU A 35 7.20 5.64 -5.54
N LEU A 36 7.24 5.75 -4.22
CA LEU A 36 6.21 6.45 -3.45
C LEU A 36 6.91 7.60 -2.73
N GLU A 37 6.94 8.77 -3.36
CA GLU A 37 7.77 9.91 -2.94
C GLU A 37 7.14 10.77 -1.86
N TYR A 38 6.08 10.29 -1.21
CA TYR A 38 5.40 11.04 -0.17
C TYR A 38 5.91 10.64 1.20
N LYS A 39 6.01 11.62 2.10
CA LYS A 39 6.26 11.40 3.52
C LYS A 39 4.92 11.12 4.22
N HIS A 40 4.98 10.43 5.36
CA HIS A 40 3.78 10.12 6.15
C HIS A 40 2.95 11.38 6.45
N GLU A 41 3.63 12.46 6.87
CA GLU A 41 2.97 13.72 7.21
C GLU A 41 2.18 14.31 6.04
N GLU A 42 2.75 14.26 4.82
CA GLU A 42 2.06 14.73 3.62
C GLU A 42 0.81 13.91 3.31
N LEU A 43 0.94 12.58 3.42
CA LEU A 43 -0.19 11.67 3.20
C LEU A 43 -1.28 11.84 4.25
N ASP A 44 -0.89 12.07 5.51
CA ASP A 44 -1.82 12.28 6.61
C ASP A 44 -2.65 13.55 6.38
N GLN A 45 -1.99 14.65 5.99
CA GLN A 45 -2.67 15.91 5.66
C GLN A 45 -3.64 15.75 4.48
N LEU A 46 -3.24 15.04 3.43
CA LEU A 46 -4.10 14.77 2.28
C LEU A 46 -5.28 13.88 2.67
N ALA A 47 -5.05 12.87 3.50
CA ALA A 47 -6.10 11.99 4.00
C ALA A 47 -7.13 12.77 4.82
N GLU A 48 -6.68 13.70 5.68
CA GLU A 48 -7.58 14.56 6.44
C GLU A 48 -8.44 15.44 5.54
N GLN A 49 -7.86 15.99 4.49
CA GLN A 49 -8.61 16.79 3.51
C GLN A 49 -9.70 15.96 2.83
N VAL A 50 -9.38 14.73 2.44
CA VAL A 50 -10.34 13.80 1.82
C VAL A 50 -11.47 13.48 2.78
N ILE A 51 -11.16 13.21 4.05
CA ILE A 51 -12.16 12.93 5.08
C ILE A 51 -13.09 14.12 5.28
N ARG A 52 -12.53 15.33 5.39
CA ARG A 52 -13.32 16.55 5.56
C ARG A 52 -14.26 16.79 4.36
N ALA A 53 -13.80 16.48 3.15
CA ALA A 53 -14.58 16.64 1.93
C ALA A 53 -15.73 15.65 1.81
N GLN A 54 -15.56 14.45 2.38
CA GLN A 54 -16.56 13.38 2.30
C GLN A 54 -17.60 13.40 3.42
N THR A 55 -17.47 14.30 4.36
CA THR A 55 -18.37 14.59 5.50
C THR A 55 -19.01 13.42 6.25
N SER A 56 -18.94 13.49 7.54
CA SER A 56 -19.86 12.94 8.55
C SER A 56 -19.71 11.49 9.02
N LEU A 57 -18.75 10.72 8.57
CA LEU A 57 -18.53 9.40 9.16
C LEU A 57 -17.41 9.46 10.18
N THR A 58 -17.79 9.52 11.46
CA THR A 58 -16.85 9.40 12.56
C THR A 58 -16.27 8.00 12.61
N GLY A 59 -14.97 7.89 12.83
CA GLY A 59 -14.29 6.60 12.97
C GLY A 59 -13.85 5.94 11.67
N VAL A 60 -13.92 6.66 10.54
CA VAL A 60 -13.44 6.12 9.26
C VAL A 60 -11.92 6.24 9.20
N GLN A 61 -11.26 5.12 8.90
CA GLN A 61 -9.82 5.11 8.67
C GLN A 61 -9.48 5.90 7.39
N PRO A 62 -8.49 6.82 7.44
CA PRO A 62 -8.06 7.53 6.24
C PRO A 62 -7.59 6.58 5.16
N LYS A 63 -8.01 6.82 3.93
CA LYS A 63 -7.56 6.06 2.76
C LYS A 63 -7.37 6.98 1.58
N LEU A 64 -6.36 6.69 0.78
CA LEU A 64 -6.04 7.44 -0.44
C LEU A 64 -6.05 6.51 -1.63
N SER A 65 -6.49 7.02 -2.76
CA SER A 65 -6.47 6.29 -4.03
C SER A 65 -5.17 6.61 -4.77
N LEU A 66 -4.47 5.58 -5.25
CA LEU A 66 -3.20 5.72 -5.95
C LEU A 66 -3.27 5.08 -7.33
N ASN A 67 -2.59 5.71 -8.30
CA ASN A 67 -2.36 5.15 -9.62
C ASN A 67 -0.91 4.79 -9.81
N LEU A 68 -0.66 3.74 -10.58
CA LEU A 68 0.69 3.35 -10.99
C LEU A 68 0.98 3.96 -12.36
N ASP A 69 1.86 4.98 -12.36
CA ASP A 69 2.30 5.64 -13.58
C ASP A 69 3.67 5.11 -14.00
N LYS A 70 3.84 4.83 -15.28
CA LYS A 70 5.09 4.35 -15.85
C LYS A 70 5.61 5.37 -16.85
N HIS A 71 6.79 5.94 -16.57
CA HIS A 71 7.47 6.90 -17.43
C HIS A 71 8.96 6.57 -17.52
N ASP A 72 9.48 6.50 -18.72
CA ASP A 72 10.93 6.36 -18.99
C ASP A 72 11.62 5.24 -18.20
N GLY A 73 10.94 4.09 -18.11
CA GLY A 73 11.47 2.93 -17.37
C GLY A 73 11.32 3.03 -15.86
N CYS A 74 10.78 4.12 -15.34
CA CYS A 74 10.47 4.29 -13.92
C CYS A 74 8.98 4.16 -13.65
N SER A 75 8.63 3.48 -12.57
CA SER A 75 7.25 3.40 -12.09
C SER A 75 7.09 4.26 -10.85
N ARG A 76 5.99 4.98 -10.76
CA ARG A 76 5.68 5.87 -9.64
C ARG A 76 4.24 5.72 -9.22
N LEU A 77 3.99 5.71 -7.92
CA LEU A 77 2.64 5.75 -7.37
C LEU A 77 2.25 7.21 -7.13
N THR A 78 1.15 7.63 -7.74
CA THR A 78 0.66 9.01 -7.61
C THR A 78 -0.73 9.02 -7.00
N ILE A 79 -1.00 10.04 -6.18
CA ILE A 79 -2.30 10.21 -5.55
C ILE A 79 -3.29 10.73 -6.58
N VAL A 80 -4.43 10.06 -6.69
CA VAL A 80 -5.55 10.50 -7.53
C VAL A 80 -6.80 10.66 -6.65
N GLY A 81 -7.77 11.43 -7.09
CA GLY A 81 -8.95 11.74 -6.30
C GLY A 81 -9.79 10.49 -5.97
N LEU A 82 -10.30 9.85 -7.00
CA LEU A 82 -11.11 8.63 -6.93
C LEU A 82 -10.65 7.71 -8.05
N TRP A 83 -10.92 6.42 -7.97
CA TRP A 83 -10.69 5.49 -9.08
C TRP A 83 -9.22 5.17 -9.39
N GLY A 84 -8.33 5.23 -8.39
CA GLY A 84 -6.98 4.71 -8.55
C GLY A 84 -6.95 3.17 -8.58
N ASP A 85 -5.85 2.60 -9.05
CA ASP A 85 -5.65 1.16 -9.11
C ASP A 85 -5.38 0.54 -7.74
N TYR A 86 -4.93 1.35 -6.79
CA TYR A 86 -4.57 0.93 -5.45
C TYR A 86 -5.25 1.81 -4.40
N ILE A 87 -5.46 1.22 -3.22
CA ILE A 87 -5.93 1.95 -2.04
C ILE A 87 -4.81 1.91 -1.01
N PHE A 88 -4.42 3.08 -0.52
CA PHE A 88 -3.37 3.23 0.49
C PHE A 88 -3.99 3.70 1.80
N LYS A 89 -3.59 3.06 2.91
CA LYS A 89 -4.01 3.42 4.26
C LYS A 89 -2.77 3.70 5.11
N PRO A 90 -2.57 4.96 5.54
CA PRO A 90 -1.42 5.31 6.35
C PRO A 90 -1.56 4.86 7.81
N GLN A 91 -0.44 4.89 8.54
CA GLN A 91 -0.46 4.77 10.00
C GLN A 91 -1.23 5.94 10.60
N THR A 92 -2.06 5.67 11.59
CA THR A 92 -2.81 6.71 12.32
C THR A 92 -2.23 6.88 13.73
N GLU A 93 -2.50 8.04 14.35
CA GLU A 93 -2.08 8.28 15.73
C GLU A 93 -2.90 7.46 16.74
N SER A 94 -4.12 7.08 16.36
CA SER A 94 -5.06 6.38 17.24
C SER A 94 -4.68 4.94 17.50
N TYR A 95 -4.00 4.29 16.58
CA TYR A 95 -3.69 2.86 16.68
C TYR A 95 -2.24 2.59 16.28
N VAL A 96 -1.48 2.02 17.19
CA VAL A 96 -0.08 1.64 16.95
C VAL A 96 -0.02 0.46 15.97
N GLN A 97 0.89 0.54 15.02
CA GLN A 97 1.14 -0.54 14.04
C GLN A 97 -0.11 -0.97 13.26
N LEU A 98 -0.98 -0.02 12.94
CA LEU A 98 -2.20 -0.32 12.20
C LEU A 98 -1.94 -0.94 10.82
N PRO A 99 -1.01 -0.44 9.99
CA PRO A 99 -0.70 -1.07 8.71
C PRO A 99 -0.24 -2.53 8.86
N GLU A 100 0.65 -2.79 9.82
CA GLU A 100 1.17 -4.14 10.07
C GLU A 100 0.05 -5.07 10.53
N ASN A 101 -0.84 -4.59 11.39
CA ASN A 101 -1.97 -5.38 11.87
C ASN A 101 -2.96 -5.70 10.76
N GLU A 102 -3.24 -4.73 9.88
CA GLU A 102 -4.14 -4.97 8.74
C GLU A 102 -3.55 -6.00 7.78
N ASP A 103 -2.29 -5.86 7.41
CA ASP A 103 -1.65 -6.78 6.48
C ASP A 103 -1.50 -8.17 7.08
N LEU A 104 -1.13 -8.27 8.36
CA LEU A 104 -1.06 -9.54 9.07
C LEU A 104 -2.43 -10.23 9.11
N THR A 105 -3.49 -9.49 9.37
CA THR A 105 -4.85 -10.01 9.37
C THR A 105 -5.21 -10.63 8.02
N MET A 106 -4.83 -9.98 6.93
CA MET A 106 -5.05 -10.50 5.58
C MET A 106 -4.22 -11.76 5.31
N HIS A 107 -2.97 -11.82 5.80
CA HIS A 107 -2.16 -13.03 5.70
C HIS A 107 -2.78 -14.21 6.48
N LEU A 108 -3.32 -13.94 7.66
CA LEU A 108 -4.02 -14.95 8.45
C LEU A 108 -5.29 -15.44 7.75
N ALA A 109 -6.03 -14.52 7.11
CA ALA A 109 -7.21 -14.87 6.33
C ALA A 109 -6.85 -15.78 5.14
N GLU A 110 -5.75 -15.47 4.42
CA GLU A 110 -5.26 -16.34 3.35
C GLU A 110 -4.88 -17.73 3.88
N ALA A 111 -4.21 -17.79 5.02
CA ALA A 111 -3.84 -19.07 5.64
C ALA A 111 -5.08 -19.88 6.03
N ALA A 112 -6.17 -19.22 6.39
CA ALA A 112 -7.46 -19.85 6.67
C ALA A 112 -8.29 -20.14 5.40
N LYS A 113 -7.70 -19.92 4.22
CA LYS A 113 -8.32 -20.14 2.90
C LYS A 113 -9.51 -19.23 2.63
N ILE A 114 -9.54 -18.05 3.23
CA ILE A 114 -10.50 -17.01 2.93
C ILE A 114 -9.96 -16.16 1.77
N SER A 115 -10.79 -15.89 0.78
CA SER A 115 -10.40 -15.03 -0.34
C SER A 115 -10.20 -13.59 0.12
N VAL A 116 -9.05 -13.01 -0.23
CA VAL A 116 -8.72 -11.63 0.12
C VAL A 116 -8.24 -10.89 -1.13
N VAL A 117 -8.36 -9.56 -1.10
CA VAL A 117 -7.78 -8.72 -2.17
C VAL A 117 -6.26 -8.80 -2.09
N PRO A 118 -5.53 -8.59 -3.21
CA PRO A 118 -4.07 -8.44 -3.14
C PRO A 118 -3.70 -7.31 -2.20
N HIS A 119 -2.75 -7.55 -1.31
CA HIS A 119 -2.37 -6.62 -0.25
C HIS A 119 -0.88 -6.69 0.06
N SER A 120 -0.35 -5.62 0.59
CA SER A 120 1.05 -5.56 1.00
C SER A 120 1.27 -4.41 1.98
N LEU A 121 2.41 -4.43 2.65
CA LEU A 121 2.97 -3.24 3.26
C LEU A 121 3.80 -2.51 2.20
N ILE A 122 3.95 -1.20 2.36
CA ILE A 122 4.80 -0.39 1.49
C ILE A 122 5.52 0.66 2.32
N ARG A 123 6.74 1.01 1.92
CA ARG A 123 7.57 1.98 2.64
C ARG A 123 7.45 3.34 2.01
N LEU A 124 7.22 4.36 2.86
CA LEU A 124 7.13 5.77 2.46
C LEU A 124 8.53 6.39 2.35
N ALA A 125 8.61 7.59 1.80
CA ALA A 125 9.87 8.32 1.62
C ALA A 125 10.63 8.56 2.93
N ASP A 126 9.93 8.67 4.06
CA ASP A 126 10.52 8.87 5.39
C ASP A 126 10.83 7.56 6.12
N GLY A 127 10.64 6.41 5.48
CA GLY A 127 10.90 5.09 6.04
C GLY A 127 9.73 4.47 6.81
N LYS A 128 8.65 5.19 7.03
CA LYS A 128 7.46 4.66 7.70
C LYS A 128 6.70 3.72 6.79
N LEU A 129 5.93 2.80 7.37
CA LEU A 129 5.15 1.83 6.62
C LEU A 129 3.69 2.25 6.49
N GLY A 130 3.08 1.88 5.38
CA GLY A 130 1.65 1.98 5.16
C GLY A 130 1.12 0.67 4.62
N TYR A 131 -0.20 0.53 4.58
CA TYR A 131 -0.90 -0.63 4.05
C TYR A 131 -1.47 -0.28 2.67
N ILE A 132 -1.26 -1.16 1.69
CA ILE A 132 -1.71 -0.93 0.33
C ILE A 132 -2.46 -2.17 -0.19
N THR A 133 -3.59 -1.94 -0.85
CA THR A 133 -4.36 -2.99 -1.51
C THR A 133 -4.54 -2.65 -2.97
N LYS A 134 -4.66 -3.68 -3.80
CA LYS A 134 -4.99 -3.53 -5.21
C LYS A 134 -6.51 -3.57 -5.36
N ARG A 135 -7.08 -2.62 -6.11
CA ARG A 135 -8.52 -2.61 -6.35
C ARG A 135 -8.91 -3.75 -7.30
N ILE A 136 -9.94 -4.48 -6.93
CA ILE A 136 -10.47 -5.58 -7.72
C ILE A 136 -11.89 -5.28 -8.26
N ASP A 137 -12.46 -4.17 -7.84
CA ASP A 137 -13.79 -3.72 -8.26
C ASP A 137 -13.79 -3.00 -9.61
N ARG A 138 -12.58 -2.87 -10.24
CA ARG A 138 -12.44 -2.28 -11.57
C ARG A 138 -12.01 -3.34 -12.56
N THR A 139 -12.82 -3.53 -13.59
CA THR A 139 -12.43 -4.34 -14.75
C THR A 139 -11.79 -3.42 -15.79
N GLU A 140 -10.94 -4.01 -16.65
CA GLU A 140 -10.27 -3.24 -17.71
C GLU A 140 -11.25 -2.56 -18.68
N ASN A 141 -12.49 -3.00 -18.69
CA ASN A 141 -13.54 -2.52 -19.59
C ASN A 141 -14.64 -1.69 -18.90
N GLY A 142 -14.40 -1.26 -17.65
CA GLY A 142 -15.48 -0.58 -16.99
C GLY A 142 -15.16 0.44 -16.02
#